data_5aca46f4ac5d094d914130b129d1b145
#
_entry.id   5aca46f4ac5d094d914130b129d1b145
#
_cell.length_a   1.000
_cell.length_b   1.000
_cell.length_c   1.000
_cell.angle_alpha   90.00
_cell.angle_beta   90.00
_cell.angle_gamma   90.00
#
_symmetry.space_group_name_H-M   'P 1'
#
loop_
_entity.id
_entity.type
_entity.pdbx_description
1 polymer ?
#
loop_
_entity_poly.entity_id
_entity_poly.type
_entity_poly.pdbx_seq_one_letter_code
_entity_poly.pdbx_strand_id
1 'polypeptide(L)'
;MVTLFLRQGENGKQALLSFPATTPAEKADVTATMEKLKSMSKTVTVHGAASEVMNLGQYLRGIDLATDGEVDRINQLAERLEHMSEVDCDKFAGMLDANKISGTKDILQLTEHLDDYVILPGCSS
;
A
#
# COMPACT_ATOMS: atom_id res chain seq x y z
N MET A 1 3.83 6.46 -5.89
CA MET A 1 2.52 5.95 -6.35
C MET A 1 2.43 4.46 -6.09
N VAL A 2 1.28 4.01 -5.64
CA VAL A 2 1.04 2.58 -5.41
C VAL A 2 -0.11 2.14 -6.31
N THR A 3 0.15 1.14 -7.15
CA THR A 3 -0.88 0.55 -8.01
C THR A 3 -1.19 -0.85 -7.48
N LEU A 4 -2.44 -1.07 -7.09
CA LEU A 4 -2.88 -2.35 -6.57
C LEU A 4 -3.51 -3.18 -7.68
N PHE A 5 -3.15 -4.45 -7.73
CA PHE A 5 -3.76 -5.44 -8.61
C PHE A 5 -4.77 -6.23 -7.80
N LEU A 6 -6.04 -6.05 -8.09
CA LEU A 6 -7.13 -6.63 -7.33
C LEU A 6 -7.75 -7.81 -8.06
N ARG A 7 -8.20 -8.80 -7.31
CA ARG A 7 -8.86 -9.96 -7.87
C ARG A 7 -10.12 -10.27 -7.08
N GLN A 8 -11.19 -10.54 -7.81
CA GLN A 8 -12.47 -10.91 -7.22
C GLN A 8 -12.62 -12.44 -7.29
N GLY A 9 -12.48 -13.11 -6.15
CA GLY A 9 -12.62 -14.55 -6.11
C GLY A 9 -11.65 -15.31 -7.00
N GLU A 10 -11.84 -16.60 -7.18
CA GLU A 10 -10.94 -17.45 -7.95
C GLU A 10 -11.05 -17.21 -9.46
N ASN A 11 -12.23 -16.86 -9.95
CA ASN A 11 -12.50 -16.60 -11.35
C ASN A 11 -12.89 -15.16 -11.63
N GLY A 12 -12.57 -14.27 -10.70
CA GLY A 12 -12.99 -12.88 -10.78
C GLY A 12 -12.19 -12.06 -11.78
N LYS A 13 -12.80 -10.97 -12.20
CA LYS A 13 -12.15 -9.99 -13.05
C LYS A 13 -11.05 -9.29 -12.27
N GLN A 14 -9.96 -8.97 -12.95
CA GLN A 14 -8.90 -8.15 -12.38
C GLN A 14 -9.29 -6.69 -12.47
N ALA A 15 -8.96 -5.94 -11.43
CA ALA A 15 -9.13 -4.50 -11.39
C ALA A 15 -7.83 -3.85 -10.91
N LEU A 16 -7.61 -2.62 -11.32
CA LEU A 16 -6.45 -1.83 -10.90
C LEU A 16 -6.92 -0.61 -10.16
N LEU A 17 -6.28 -0.32 -9.03
CA LEU A 17 -6.47 0.93 -8.31
C LEU A 17 -5.12 1.58 -8.08
N SER A 18 -5.02 2.85 -8.42
CA SER A 18 -3.79 3.62 -8.21
C SER A 18 -3.99 4.64 -7.09
N PHE A 19 -2.98 4.77 -6.25
CA PHE A 19 -2.95 5.71 -5.13
C PHE A 19 -1.68 6.56 -5.20
N PRO A 20 -1.67 7.78 -4.65
CA PRO A 20 -2.73 8.37 -3.84
C PRO A 20 -3.87 8.92 -4.68
N ALA A 21 -5.08 8.87 -4.15
CA ALA A 21 -6.24 9.57 -4.69
C ALA A 21 -6.36 10.88 -3.92
N THR A 22 -5.94 11.98 -4.52
CA THR A 22 -5.85 13.27 -3.85
C THR A 22 -6.89 14.27 -4.31
N THR A 23 -7.34 14.16 -5.58
CA THR A 23 -8.40 15.02 -6.10
C THR A 23 -9.77 14.40 -5.82
N PRO A 24 -10.85 15.23 -5.74
CA PRO A 24 -12.20 14.68 -5.59
C PRO A 24 -12.58 13.68 -6.69
N ALA A 25 -12.14 13.92 -7.93
CA ALA A 25 -12.40 13.00 -9.04
C ALA A 25 -11.72 11.66 -8.83
N GLU A 26 -10.46 11.66 -8.41
CA GLU A 26 -9.71 10.43 -8.12
C GLU A 26 -10.33 9.65 -6.96
N LYS A 27 -10.73 10.34 -5.90
CA LYS A 27 -11.39 9.72 -4.75
C LYS A 27 -12.74 9.12 -5.14
N ALA A 28 -13.49 9.81 -6.00
CA ALA A 28 -14.76 9.30 -6.50
C ALA A 28 -14.56 8.05 -7.35
N ASP A 29 -13.53 8.01 -8.17
CA ASP A 29 -13.20 6.82 -8.98
C ASP A 29 -12.85 5.62 -8.11
N VAL A 30 -12.06 5.82 -7.07
CA VAL A 30 -11.71 4.76 -6.13
C VAL A 30 -12.96 4.25 -5.43
N THR A 31 -13.80 5.15 -4.93
CA THR A 31 -15.03 4.79 -4.24
C THR A 31 -15.97 4.02 -5.16
N ALA A 32 -16.17 4.51 -6.39
CA ALA A 32 -17.04 3.85 -7.37
C ALA A 32 -16.53 2.45 -7.72
N THR A 33 -15.23 2.31 -7.94
CA THR A 33 -14.62 1.01 -8.22
C THR A 33 -14.79 0.06 -7.05
N MET A 34 -14.55 0.52 -5.83
CA MET A 34 -14.70 -0.29 -4.63
C MET A 34 -16.16 -0.73 -4.41
N GLU A 35 -17.11 0.16 -4.62
CA GLU A 35 -18.52 -0.18 -4.51
C GLU A 35 -18.92 -1.25 -5.53
N LYS A 36 -18.46 -1.11 -6.75
CA LYS A 36 -18.69 -2.10 -7.81
C LYS A 36 -18.13 -3.47 -7.44
N LEU A 37 -16.88 -3.48 -6.94
CA LEU A 37 -16.23 -4.72 -6.54
C LEU A 37 -16.92 -5.37 -5.34
N LYS A 38 -17.32 -4.59 -4.36
CA LYS A 38 -18.04 -5.07 -3.18
C LYS A 38 -19.42 -5.62 -3.51
N SER A 39 -20.08 -5.07 -4.52
CA SER A 39 -21.39 -5.57 -4.96
C SER A 39 -21.30 -6.95 -5.63
N MET A 40 -20.13 -7.30 -6.14
CA MET A 40 -19.90 -8.56 -6.85
C MET A 40 -19.26 -9.64 -5.98
N SER A 41 -18.59 -9.25 -4.91
CA SER A 41 -17.89 -10.19 -4.02
C SER A 41 -17.79 -9.61 -2.61
N LYS A 42 -17.80 -10.49 -1.62
CA LYS A 42 -17.65 -10.11 -0.21
C LYS A 42 -16.23 -9.64 0.12
N THR A 43 -15.26 -10.11 -0.65
CA THR A 43 -13.85 -9.77 -0.44
C THR A 43 -13.25 -9.15 -1.68
N VAL A 44 -12.32 -8.21 -1.49
CA VAL A 44 -11.56 -7.59 -2.57
C VAL A 44 -10.09 -7.78 -2.24
N THR A 45 -9.53 -8.90 -2.68
CA THR A 45 -8.18 -9.31 -2.30
C THR A 45 -7.13 -8.63 -3.18
N VAL A 46 -6.11 -8.08 -2.53
CA VAL A 46 -4.93 -7.56 -3.22
C VAL A 46 -4.10 -8.74 -3.69
N HIS A 47 -3.94 -8.86 -5.00
CA HIS A 47 -3.15 -9.93 -5.62
C HIS A 47 -1.68 -9.54 -5.74
N GLY A 48 -1.40 -8.27 -5.88
CA GLY A 48 -0.06 -7.71 -5.95
C GLY A 48 -0.11 -6.21 -5.97
N ALA A 49 1.04 -5.59 -5.94
CA ALA A 49 1.16 -4.14 -6.00
C ALA A 49 2.48 -3.73 -6.63
N ALA A 50 2.47 -2.58 -7.30
CA ALA A 50 3.67 -1.95 -7.84
C ALA A 50 3.84 -0.58 -7.20
N SER A 51 5.07 -0.25 -6.81
CA SER A 51 5.38 1.04 -6.18
C SER A 51 6.87 1.35 -6.31
N GLU A 52 7.26 2.53 -5.84
CA GLU A 52 8.68 2.92 -5.76
C GLU A 52 9.46 2.04 -4.78
N VAL A 53 8.77 1.41 -3.83
CA VAL A 53 9.36 0.47 -2.88
C VAL A 53 9.18 -0.94 -3.42
N MET A 54 10.26 -1.56 -3.89
CA MET A 54 10.20 -2.81 -4.65
C MET A 54 9.57 -3.97 -3.91
N ASN A 55 9.77 -4.07 -2.60
CA ASN A 55 9.26 -5.18 -1.80
C ASN A 55 7.90 -4.92 -1.15
N LEU A 56 7.33 -3.72 -1.34
CA LEU A 56 6.06 -3.37 -0.71
C LEU A 56 4.91 -4.28 -1.15
N GLY A 57 4.90 -4.67 -2.42
CA GLY A 57 3.86 -5.53 -2.95
C GLY A 57 3.74 -6.86 -2.22
N GLN A 58 4.83 -7.41 -1.72
CA GLN A 58 4.83 -8.65 -0.95
C GLN A 58 4.04 -8.51 0.35
N TYR A 59 4.11 -7.34 0.97
CA TYR A 59 3.45 -7.07 2.25
C TYR A 59 1.99 -6.63 2.08
N LEU A 60 1.62 -6.13 0.91
CA LEU A 60 0.24 -5.76 0.59
C LEU A 60 -0.57 -6.93 0.04
N ARG A 61 0.10 -7.95 -0.47
CA ARG A 61 -0.55 -9.11 -1.06
C ARG A 61 -1.39 -9.86 -0.02
N GLY A 62 -2.62 -10.16 -0.39
CA GLY A 62 -3.54 -10.89 0.48
C GLY A 62 -4.42 -10.00 1.36
N ILE A 63 -4.20 -8.69 1.35
CA ILE A 63 -5.04 -7.76 2.10
C ILE A 63 -6.42 -7.67 1.45
N ASP A 64 -7.46 -7.67 2.27
CA ASP A 64 -8.84 -7.48 1.82
C ASP A 64 -9.22 -6.01 1.93
N LEU A 65 -9.35 -5.34 0.79
CA LEU A 65 -9.73 -3.93 0.74
C LEU A 65 -11.18 -3.68 1.14
N ALA A 66 -12.00 -4.71 1.22
CA ALA A 66 -13.38 -4.58 1.70
C ALA A 66 -13.43 -4.35 3.21
N THR A 67 -12.34 -4.60 3.92
CA THR A 67 -12.24 -4.29 5.35
C THR A 67 -12.26 -2.78 5.56
N ASP A 68 -13.03 -2.32 6.55
CA ASP A 68 -13.18 -0.90 6.84
C ASP A 68 -11.84 -0.24 7.13
N GLY A 69 -11.60 0.89 6.47
CA GLY A 69 -10.39 1.68 6.66
C GLY A 69 -9.17 1.23 5.87
N GLU A 70 -9.20 0.08 5.20
CA GLU A 70 -8.05 -0.40 4.43
C GLU A 70 -7.74 0.51 3.26
N VAL A 71 -8.74 0.94 2.51
CA VAL A 71 -8.54 1.86 1.39
C VAL A 71 -7.91 3.16 1.86
N ASP A 72 -8.40 3.71 2.98
CA ASP A 72 -7.85 4.94 3.55
C ASP A 72 -6.39 4.76 3.97
N ARG A 73 -6.08 3.64 4.58
CA ARG A 73 -4.70 3.35 4.99
C ARG A 73 -3.76 3.23 3.80
N ILE A 74 -4.20 2.55 2.74
CA ILE A 74 -3.42 2.45 1.50
C ILE A 74 -3.22 3.83 0.88
N ASN A 75 -4.26 4.67 0.88
CA ASN A 75 -4.16 6.02 0.35
C ASN A 75 -3.15 6.86 1.15
N GLN A 76 -3.19 6.79 2.48
CA GLN A 76 -2.21 7.47 3.33
C GLN A 76 -0.79 6.97 3.06
N LEU A 77 -0.62 5.67 2.93
CA LEU A 77 0.68 5.08 2.61
C LEU A 77 1.22 5.62 1.29
N ALA A 78 0.39 5.64 0.26
CA ALA A 78 0.77 6.13 -1.05
C ALA A 78 1.15 7.62 -1.01
N GLU A 79 0.41 8.43 -0.27
CA GLU A 79 0.74 9.85 -0.08
C GLU A 79 2.11 10.02 0.58
N ARG A 80 2.40 9.22 1.60
CA ARG A 80 3.70 9.26 2.26
C ARG A 80 4.82 8.84 1.33
N LEU A 81 4.61 7.81 0.51
CA LEU A 81 5.59 7.37 -0.48
C LEU A 81 5.90 8.45 -1.51
N GLU A 82 4.89 9.23 -1.93
CA GLU A 82 5.09 10.33 -2.87
C GLU A 82 6.04 11.40 -2.32
N HIS A 83 6.09 11.57 -1.01
CA HIS A 83 6.95 12.55 -0.36
C HIS A 83 8.30 11.99 0.07
N MET A 84 8.53 10.70 -0.16
CA MET A 84 9.81 10.08 0.17
C MET A 84 10.84 10.30 -0.92
N SER A 85 12.07 10.59 -0.51
CA SER A 85 13.21 10.57 -1.41
C SER A 85 13.57 9.12 -1.77
N GLU A 86 14.46 8.96 -2.76
CA GLU A 86 14.96 7.63 -3.13
C GLU A 86 15.63 6.94 -1.94
N VAL A 87 16.38 7.71 -1.15
CA VAL A 87 17.03 7.19 0.07
C VAL A 87 15.98 6.72 1.09
N ASP A 88 14.91 7.48 1.26
CA ASP A 88 13.82 7.12 2.17
C ASP A 88 13.12 5.84 1.72
N CYS A 89 12.92 5.68 0.42
CA CYS A 89 12.31 4.46 -0.13
C CYS A 89 13.19 3.24 0.14
N ASP A 90 14.50 3.36 -0.06
CA ASP A 90 15.45 2.28 0.24
C ASP A 90 15.46 1.92 1.72
N LYS A 91 15.44 2.94 2.57
CA LYS A 91 15.38 2.78 4.02
C LYS A 91 14.09 2.06 4.43
N PHE A 92 12.97 2.48 3.87
CA PHE A 92 11.67 1.89 4.14
C PHE A 92 11.63 0.42 3.70
N ALA A 93 12.18 0.11 2.53
CA ALA A 93 12.27 -1.26 2.05
C ALA A 93 13.05 -2.14 3.05
N GLY A 94 14.16 -1.64 3.57
CA GLY A 94 14.94 -2.35 4.59
C GLY A 94 14.17 -2.53 5.90
N MET A 95 13.40 -1.52 6.30
CA MET A 95 12.57 -1.60 7.50
C MET A 95 11.47 -2.66 7.36
N LEU A 96 10.87 -2.76 6.18
CA LEU A 96 9.85 -3.78 5.91
C LEU A 96 10.43 -5.19 6.07
N ASP A 97 11.63 -5.42 5.55
CA ASP A 97 12.28 -6.72 5.65
C ASP A 97 12.77 -7.04 7.06
N ALA A 98 13.12 -6.02 7.84
CA ALA A 98 13.66 -6.18 9.19
C ALA A 98 12.57 -6.36 10.25
N ASN A 99 11.31 -6.07 9.94
CA ASN A 99 10.22 -6.10 10.91
C ASN A 99 9.16 -7.12 10.50
N LYS A 100 8.42 -7.60 11.49
CA LYS A 100 7.25 -8.43 11.22
C LYS A 100 6.09 -7.53 10.81
N ILE A 101 5.63 -7.71 9.58
CA ILE A 101 4.53 -6.95 9.04
C ILE A 101 3.29 -7.84 8.97
N SER A 102 2.23 -7.44 9.64
CA SER A 102 0.98 -8.19 9.68
C SER A 102 -0.20 -7.43 9.08
N GLY A 103 0.02 -6.31 8.42
CA GLY A 103 -1.04 -5.55 7.78
C GLY A 103 -0.64 -4.11 7.51
N THR A 104 -1.57 -3.36 6.94
CA THR A 104 -1.35 -1.96 6.56
C THR A 104 -1.03 -1.06 7.75
N LYS A 105 -1.58 -1.35 8.92
CA LYS A 105 -1.28 -0.56 10.13
C LYS A 105 0.19 -0.61 10.47
N ASP A 106 0.80 -1.79 10.41
CA ASP A 106 2.22 -1.95 10.68
C ASP A 106 3.07 -1.21 9.66
N ILE A 107 2.68 -1.29 8.38
CA ILE A 107 3.36 -0.58 7.30
C ILE A 107 3.31 0.93 7.53
N LEU A 108 2.14 1.47 7.88
CA LEU A 108 1.99 2.90 8.17
C LEU A 108 2.82 3.34 9.37
N GLN A 109 2.88 2.53 10.42
CA GLN A 109 3.71 2.83 11.58
C GLN A 109 5.18 2.96 11.21
N LEU A 110 5.67 2.10 10.31
CA LEU A 110 7.06 2.20 9.86
C LEU A 110 7.32 3.52 9.14
N THR A 111 6.35 4.04 8.39
CA THR A 111 6.52 5.34 7.72
C THR A 111 6.65 6.49 8.73
N GLU A 112 6.03 6.35 9.89
CA GLU A 112 6.11 7.35 10.96
C GLU A 112 7.46 7.31 11.67
N HIS A 113 8.16 6.18 11.62
CA HIS A 113 9.44 5.98 12.29
C HIS A 113 10.65 6.05 11.35
N LEU A 114 10.47 6.53 10.13
CA LEU A 114 11.58 6.67 9.17
C LEU A 114 12.71 7.53 9.71
N ASP A 115 12.38 8.61 10.40
CA ASP A 115 13.37 9.53 10.96
C ASP A 115 14.12 8.90 12.14
N ASP A 116 13.49 7.96 12.82
CA ASP A 116 14.09 7.24 13.95
C ASP A 116 15.04 6.13 13.48
N TYR A 117 14.90 5.70 12.23
CA TYR A 117 15.70 4.64 11.65
C TYR A 117 16.89 5.24 10.94
N VAL A 118 18.00 5.39 11.65
CA VAL A 118 19.17 6.10 11.16
C VAL A 118 20.16 5.13 10.52
N ILE A 119 20.49 5.38 9.25
CA ILE A 119 21.64 4.74 8.60
C ILE A 119 22.81 5.71 8.79
N LEU A 120 23.74 5.34 9.65
CA LEU A 120 24.91 6.19 9.91
C LEU A 120 25.99 5.94 8.86
N PRO A 121 26.47 7.00 8.18
CA PRO A 121 27.59 6.87 7.26
C PRO A 121 28.82 6.33 7.99
N GLY A 122 29.45 5.32 7.41
CA GLY A 122 30.63 4.71 8.01
C GLY A 122 30.36 3.70 9.12
N CYS A 123 29.13 3.62 9.57
CA CYS A 123 28.66 2.55 10.45
C CYS A 123 27.74 1.66 9.64
N SER A 124 28.01 0.40 9.57
CA SER A 124 27.15 -0.55 8.87
C SER A 124 25.93 -0.90 9.71
N SER A 125 25.23 0.08 10.12
CA SER A 125 24.02 -0.10 10.90
C SER A 125 22.81 -0.20 10.01
#